data_5d51b9480b1af7784f2bb958cff3c409
#
_entry.id   5d51b9480b1af7784f2bb958cff3c409
#
_cell.length_a   1.000
_cell.length_b   1.000
_cell.length_c   1.000
_cell.angle_alpha   90.00
_cell.angle_beta   90.00
_cell.angle_gamma   90.00
#
_symmetry.space_group_name_H-M   'P 1'
#
loop_
_entity.id
_entity.type
_entity.pdbx_description
1 polymer ?
#
loop_
_entity_poly.entity_id
_entity_poly.type
_entity_poly.pdbx_seq_one_letter_code
_entity_poly.pdbx_strand_id
1 'polypeptide(L)'
;MLLSILKFIKKKDESKTHYEFDKINIKFQSDSANWKICCFVMITENDVTQDRKLKSEFLESLKERDSERGSIAYDENGKERPWIMLPRNLLGKLFQKYPNLNYGAIWYYARDKYPFTINQIKQDPNYLILAKEDSYKNQKEFRIFVGGPNNSFSSIEGNILKINWKKSISFGTNFNKLEKMTLNANYR
;
A
#
# COMPACT_ATOMS: atom_id res chain seq x y z
N MET A 1 9.08 -4.01 0.78
CA MET A 1 8.36 -3.43 1.95
C MET A 1 7.21 -2.58 1.46
N LEU A 2 6.11 -2.52 2.17
CA LEU A 2 4.95 -1.72 1.78
C LEU A 2 4.68 -0.65 2.83
N LEU A 3 4.42 0.57 2.36
CA LEU A 3 3.98 1.70 3.16
C LEU A 3 2.50 1.95 2.86
N SER A 4 1.66 1.89 3.88
CA SER A 4 0.26 2.30 3.80
C SER A 4 0.04 3.56 4.63
N ILE A 5 -0.75 4.48 4.09
CA ILE A 5 -1.12 5.70 4.77
C ILE A 5 -2.54 5.53 5.31
N LEU A 6 -2.66 5.51 6.64
CA LEU A 6 -3.90 5.18 7.33
C LEU A 6 -4.77 6.41 7.56
N LYS A 7 -6.08 6.24 7.37
CA LYS A 7 -7.05 7.31 7.67
C LYS A 7 -7.45 7.40 9.16
N PHE A 8 -7.20 6.37 9.99
CA PHE A 8 -7.65 6.37 11.39
C PHE A 8 -6.72 5.59 12.32
N ILE A 9 -6.09 6.32 13.26
CA ILE A 9 -5.47 5.74 14.45
C ILE A 9 -5.82 6.60 15.66
N LYS A 10 -6.33 5.96 16.73
CA LYS A 10 -6.50 6.60 18.04
C LYS A 10 -5.13 7.11 18.54
N LYS A 11 -5.09 8.31 19.14
CA LYS A 11 -3.89 8.89 19.74
C LYS A 11 -3.12 7.84 20.55
N LYS A 12 -1.90 7.53 20.13
CA LYS A 12 -0.92 6.75 20.88
C LYS A 12 0.29 7.64 21.16
N ASP A 13 1.12 7.22 22.10
CA ASP A 13 2.33 7.93 22.53
C ASP A 13 3.21 8.31 21.34
N GLU A 14 3.40 9.60 21.10
CA GLU A 14 4.11 10.15 19.94
C GLU A 14 5.63 9.95 19.99
N SER A 15 6.18 9.49 21.13
CA SER A 15 7.62 9.25 21.29
C SER A 15 8.08 7.93 20.67
N LYS A 16 7.17 6.99 20.40
CA LYS A 16 7.49 5.66 19.86
C LYS A 16 7.27 5.58 18.35
N THR A 17 8.16 4.86 17.65
CA THR A 17 8.05 4.55 16.22
C THR A 17 7.74 3.07 15.94
N HIS A 18 7.87 2.22 16.95
CA HIS A 18 7.58 0.78 16.86
C HIS A 18 6.50 0.41 17.86
N TYR A 19 5.46 -0.26 17.39
CA TYR A 19 4.33 -0.68 18.20
C TYR A 19 4.07 -2.17 17.98
N GLU A 20 3.73 -2.87 19.05
CA GLU A 20 3.15 -4.20 18.97
C GLU A 20 1.64 -4.09 18.77
N PHE A 21 1.15 -4.80 17.78
CA PHE A 21 -0.27 -4.87 17.48
C PHE A 21 -0.72 -6.33 17.55
N ASP A 22 -1.76 -6.58 18.32
CA ASP A 22 -2.40 -7.90 18.31
C ASP A 22 -3.22 -8.10 17.02
N LYS A 23 -3.75 -7.02 16.46
CA LYS A 23 -4.61 -7.03 15.28
C LYS A 23 -4.31 -5.85 14.36
N ILE A 24 -4.27 -6.13 13.07
CA ILE A 24 -4.22 -5.14 12.00
C ILE A 24 -5.51 -5.26 11.19
N ASN A 25 -6.14 -4.13 10.91
CA ASN A 25 -7.30 -4.07 10.03
C ASN A 25 -6.88 -3.42 8.71
N ILE A 26 -6.98 -4.17 7.61
CA ILE A 26 -6.83 -3.62 6.26
C ILE A 26 -8.23 -3.30 5.74
N LYS A 27 -8.48 -2.02 5.44
CA LYS A 27 -9.74 -1.56 4.85
C LYS A 27 -9.61 -1.50 3.34
N PHE A 28 -10.51 -2.16 2.65
CA PHE A 28 -10.62 -2.14 1.20
C PHE A 28 -11.61 -1.06 0.75
N GLN A 29 -11.35 -0.49 -0.43
CA GLN A 29 -12.30 0.30 -1.17
C GLN A 29 -12.99 -0.58 -2.20
N SER A 30 -14.29 -0.46 -2.35
CA SER A 30 -15.04 -1.14 -3.41
C SER A 30 -15.15 -0.23 -4.61
N ASP A 31 -15.04 -0.78 -5.80
CA ASP A 31 -15.34 -0.10 -7.06
C ASP A 31 -16.65 -0.61 -7.69
N SER A 32 -17.03 0.00 -8.82
CA SER A 32 -18.24 -0.34 -9.56
C SER A 32 -18.25 -1.75 -10.16
N ALA A 33 -17.09 -2.39 -10.29
CA ALA A 33 -16.92 -3.74 -10.81
C ALA A 33 -16.79 -4.81 -9.72
N ASN A 34 -17.18 -4.50 -8.47
CA ASN A 34 -17.10 -5.37 -7.30
C ASN A 34 -15.68 -5.79 -6.87
N TRP A 35 -14.67 -5.05 -7.27
CA TRP A 35 -13.33 -5.20 -6.72
C TRP A 35 -13.24 -4.55 -5.35
N LYS A 36 -12.54 -5.20 -4.44
CA LYS A 36 -12.13 -4.63 -3.15
C LYS A 36 -10.63 -4.44 -3.19
N ILE A 37 -10.18 -3.19 -3.16
CA ILE A 37 -8.79 -2.80 -3.41
C ILE A 37 -8.24 -2.06 -2.19
N CYS A 38 -7.00 -2.38 -1.81
CA CYS A 38 -6.20 -1.62 -0.86
C CYS A 38 -4.85 -1.29 -1.49
N CYS A 39 -4.53 -0.02 -1.57
CA CYS A 39 -3.31 0.49 -2.19
C CYS A 39 -2.23 0.78 -1.16
N PHE A 40 -0.99 0.47 -1.53
CA PHE A 40 0.22 0.72 -0.75
C PHE A 40 1.27 1.37 -1.64
N VAL A 41 2.23 2.03 -1.04
CA VAL A 41 3.47 2.44 -1.72
C VAL A 41 4.51 1.36 -1.52
N MET A 42 5.13 0.91 -2.60
CA MET A 42 6.20 -0.07 -2.55
C MET A 42 7.54 0.61 -2.26
N ILE A 43 8.24 0.16 -1.23
CA ILE A 43 9.61 0.56 -0.93
C ILE A 43 10.54 -0.56 -1.39
N THR A 44 11.47 -0.23 -2.27
CA THR A 44 12.48 -1.13 -2.82
C THR A 44 13.86 -0.83 -2.23
N GLU A 45 14.86 -1.65 -2.54
CA GLU A 45 16.26 -1.40 -2.14
C GLU A 45 16.78 -0.09 -2.74
N ASN A 46 16.30 0.29 -3.93
CA ASN A 46 16.68 1.53 -4.59
C ASN A 46 16.18 2.78 -3.85
N ASP A 47 15.20 2.65 -2.96
CA ASP A 47 14.62 3.75 -2.18
C ASP A 47 15.30 3.92 -0.81
N VAL A 48 16.31 3.09 -0.52
CA VAL A 48 16.98 3.02 0.78
C VAL A 48 18.47 3.34 0.62
N THR A 49 19.01 4.11 1.57
CA THR A 49 20.46 4.39 1.66
C THR A 49 21.21 3.21 2.27
N GLN A 50 22.55 3.25 2.21
CA GLN A 50 23.40 2.26 2.89
C GLN A 50 23.19 2.24 4.42
N ASP A 51 22.89 3.41 5.02
CA ASP A 51 22.56 3.57 6.44
C ASP A 51 21.13 3.13 6.79
N ARG A 52 20.44 2.47 5.85
CA ARG A 52 19.07 1.97 6.03
C ARG A 52 18.01 3.05 6.28
N LYS A 53 18.22 4.24 5.77
CA LYS A 53 17.22 5.32 5.78
C LYS A 53 16.54 5.41 4.42
N LEU A 54 15.33 5.94 4.38
CA LEU A 54 14.68 6.26 3.13
C LEU A 54 15.42 7.41 2.45
N LYS A 55 15.63 7.33 1.13
CA LYS A 55 16.27 8.37 0.35
C LYS A 55 15.38 9.62 0.29
N SER A 56 16.02 10.79 0.24
CA SER A 56 15.30 12.07 0.16
C SER A 56 14.41 12.15 -1.08
N GLU A 57 14.89 11.68 -2.23
CA GLU A 57 14.12 11.70 -3.48
C GLU A 57 12.83 10.85 -3.37
N PHE A 58 12.91 9.71 -2.67
CA PHE A 58 11.74 8.90 -2.41
C PHE A 58 10.76 9.61 -1.47
N LEU A 59 11.25 10.22 -0.40
CA LEU A 59 10.42 10.96 0.55
C LEU A 59 9.74 12.17 -0.11
N GLU A 60 10.46 12.92 -0.93
CA GLU A 60 9.90 14.04 -1.69
C GLU A 60 8.82 13.57 -2.68
N SER A 61 9.03 12.45 -3.38
CA SER A 61 8.01 11.90 -4.28
C SER A 61 6.68 11.57 -3.58
N LEU A 62 6.71 11.25 -2.27
CA LEU A 62 5.50 11.03 -1.48
C LEU A 62 4.80 12.34 -1.09
N LYS A 63 5.56 13.44 -1.00
CA LYS A 63 5.06 14.78 -0.65
C LYS A 63 4.54 15.53 -1.87
N GLU A 64 5.02 15.22 -3.07
CA GLU A 64 4.58 15.85 -4.30
C GLU A 64 3.06 15.93 -4.37
N ARG A 65 2.56 17.13 -4.61
CA ARG A 65 1.14 17.42 -4.73
C ARG A 65 0.82 17.73 -6.19
N ASP A 66 0.15 16.81 -6.83
CA ASP A 66 -0.47 17.05 -8.12
C ASP A 66 -1.87 17.64 -7.90
N SER A 67 -2.23 18.69 -8.65
CA SER A 67 -3.55 19.35 -8.55
C SER A 67 -4.73 18.39 -8.76
N GLU A 68 -4.54 17.36 -9.58
CA GLU A 68 -5.59 16.38 -9.91
C GLU A 68 -5.57 15.14 -8.99
N ARG A 69 -4.42 14.81 -8.39
CA ARG A 69 -4.16 13.50 -7.76
C ARG A 69 -3.96 13.58 -6.26
N GLY A 70 -3.74 14.78 -5.74
CA GLY A 70 -3.38 15.00 -4.35
C GLY A 70 -1.99 14.47 -4.00
N SER A 71 -1.66 14.47 -2.72
CA SER A 71 -0.40 13.95 -2.18
C SER A 71 -0.62 12.62 -1.47
N ILE A 72 0.40 11.75 -1.48
CA ILE A 72 0.41 10.53 -0.65
C ILE A 72 0.59 10.91 0.81
N ALA A 73 1.50 11.85 1.10
CA ALA A 73 1.86 12.26 2.47
C ALA A 73 0.82 13.17 3.14
N TYR A 74 0.03 13.90 2.37
CA TYR A 74 -0.92 14.90 2.89
C TYR A 74 -2.35 14.61 2.46
N ASP A 75 -3.31 14.98 3.30
CA ASP A 75 -4.72 14.97 2.95
C ASP A 75 -5.11 16.22 2.14
N GLU A 76 -6.37 16.32 1.77
CA GLU A 76 -6.93 17.44 1.00
C GLU A 76 -6.79 18.81 1.72
N ASN A 77 -6.72 18.80 3.04
CA ASN A 77 -6.53 19.99 3.88
C ASN A 77 -5.05 20.30 4.14
N GLY A 78 -4.11 19.56 3.53
CA GLY A 78 -2.68 19.73 3.74
C GLY A 78 -2.16 19.16 5.06
N LYS A 79 -2.96 18.36 5.77
CA LYS A 79 -2.56 17.71 7.01
C LYS A 79 -1.80 16.43 6.69
N GLU A 80 -0.68 16.21 7.39
CA GLU A 80 0.10 14.97 7.28
C GLU A 80 -0.74 13.74 7.61
N ARG A 81 -0.63 12.73 6.76
CA ARG A 81 -1.30 11.44 6.96
C ARG A 81 -0.47 10.53 7.85
N PRO A 82 -1.09 9.81 8.80
CA PRO A 82 -0.39 8.76 9.53
C PRO A 82 -0.03 7.61 8.57
N TRP A 83 1.10 6.96 8.81
CA TRP A 83 1.61 5.87 7.99
C TRP A 83 1.85 4.60 8.80
N ILE A 84 1.80 3.46 8.13
CA ILE A 84 2.19 2.16 8.64
C ILE A 84 3.09 1.47 7.63
N MET A 85 4.12 0.81 8.10
CA MET A 85 5.03 0.05 7.26
C MET A 85 4.84 -1.44 7.49
N LEU A 86 4.46 -2.16 6.44
CA LEU A 86 4.21 -3.60 6.48
C LEU A 86 5.44 -4.36 5.97
N PRO A 87 6.04 -5.23 6.78
CA PRO A 87 7.15 -6.04 6.35
C PRO A 87 6.71 -7.16 5.38
N ARG A 88 7.63 -7.59 4.50
CA ARG A 88 7.35 -8.60 3.47
C ARG A 88 6.85 -9.94 4.05
N ASN A 89 7.39 -10.35 5.18
CA ASN A 89 6.99 -11.60 5.84
C ASN A 89 5.56 -11.58 6.38
N LEU A 90 5.01 -10.41 6.72
CA LEU A 90 3.59 -10.25 7.05
C LEU A 90 2.73 -10.54 5.82
N LEU A 91 3.13 -10.02 4.67
CA LEU A 91 2.40 -10.23 3.41
C LEU A 91 2.38 -11.72 3.04
N GLY A 92 3.52 -12.41 3.14
CA GLY A 92 3.58 -13.85 2.88
C GLY A 92 2.59 -14.65 3.74
N LYS A 93 2.51 -14.35 5.04
CA LYS A 93 1.53 -14.99 5.95
C LYS A 93 0.09 -14.62 5.61
N LEU A 94 -0.14 -13.37 5.19
CA LEU A 94 -1.46 -12.91 4.78
C LEU A 94 -1.98 -13.72 3.59
N PHE A 95 -1.14 -13.88 2.56
CA PHE A 95 -1.53 -14.61 1.34
C PHE A 95 -1.65 -16.12 1.58
N GLN A 96 -0.85 -16.70 2.46
CA GLN A 96 -1.03 -18.09 2.89
C GLN A 96 -2.37 -18.31 3.59
N LYS A 97 -2.78 -17.38 4.45
CA LYS A 97 -4.03 -17.47 5.20
C LYS A 97 -5.26 -17.18 4.35
N TYR A 98 -5.11 -16.31 3.36
CA TYR A 98 -6.20 -15.86 2.48
C TYR A 98 -5.81 -16.07 1.00
N PRO A 99 -5.87 -17.31 0.49
CA PRO A 99 -5.38 -17.66 -0.85
C PRO A 99 -6.15 -16.96 -1.99
N ASN A 100 -7.34 -16.44 -1.70
CA ASN A 100 -8.15 -15.68 -2.67
C ASN A 100 -7.76 -14.19 -2.76
N LEU A 101 -6.85 -13.71 -1.91
CA LEU A 101 -6.29 -12.38 -2.07
C LEU A 101 -5.29 -12.39 -3.22
N ASN A 102 -5.47 -11.47 -4.14
CA ASN A 102 -4.52 -11.20 -5.19
C ASN A 102 -3.68 -9.97 -4.83
N TYR A 103 -2.51 -9.87 -5.42
CA TYR A 103 -1.62 -8.75 -5.18
C TYR A 103 -0.65 -8.54 -6.35
N GLY A 104 -0.16 -7.33 -6.47
CA GLY A 104 0.86 -7.01 -7.47
C GLY A 104 1.31 -5.56 -7.43
N ALA A 105 2.50 -5.32 -7.98
CA ALA A 105 2.94 -3.98 -8.31
C ALA A 105 2.17 -3.50 -9.55
N ILE A 106 1.93 -2.20 -9.63
CA ILE A 106 1.26 -1.59 -10.77
C ILE A 106 2.19 -1.55 -11.98
N TRP A 107 1.63 -1.93 -13.12
CA TRP A 107 2.24 -1.75 -14.44
C TRP A 107 1.87 -0.36 -14.96
N TYR A 108 2.85 0.52 -15.00
CA TYR A 108 2.65 1.86 -15.54
C TYR A 108 2.86 1.85 -17.05
N TYR A 109 1.95 2.50 -17.79
CA TYR A 109 1.97 2.52 -19.24
C TYR A 109 1.71 3.91 -19.82
N ALA A 110 2.29 4.20 -20.96
CA ALA A 110 1.98 5.40 -21.72
C ALA A 110 0.52 5.33 -22.20
N ARG A 111 -0.16 6.46 -22.22
CA ARG A 111 -1.61 6.60 -22.42
C ARG A 111 -2.16 5.81 -23.63
N ASP A 112 -1.36 5.68 -24.69
CA ASP A 112 -1.69 4.99 -25.94
C ASP A 112 -1.19 3.55 -26.02
N LYS A 113 -0.51 3.05 -24.97
CA LYS A 113 0.17 1.74 -24.96
C LYS A 113 -0.22 0.90 -23.78
N TYR A 114 -1.52 0.52 -23.73
CA TYR A 114 -1.99 -0.36 -22.67
C TYR A 114 -1.16 -1.66 -22.62
N PRO A 115 -0.67 -2.10 -21.44
CA PRO A 115 0.35 -3.15 -21.33
C PRO A 115 -0.20 -4.57 -21.60
N PHE A 116 -1.51 -4.74 -21.62
CA PHE A 116 -2.15 -6.04 -21.74
C PHE A 116 -3.09 -6.11 -22.93
N THR A 117 -3.09 -7.24 -23.63
CA THR A 117 -4.02 -7.51 -24.72
C THR A 117 -5.41 -7.87 -24.19
N ILE A 118 -6.44 -7.71 -25.03
CA ILE A 118 -7.81 -8.12 -24.70
C ILE A 118 -7.88 -9.61 -24.32
N ASN A 119 -7.09 -10.46 -24.99
CA ASN A 119 -7.05 -11.89 -24.69
C ASN A 119 -6.47 -12.18 -23.32
N GLN A 120 -5.39 -11.47 -22.91
CA GLN A 120 -4.83 -11.59 -21.57
C GLN A 120 -5.85 -11.15 -20.51
N ILE A 121 -6.54 -10.03 -20.72
CA ILE A 121 -7.57 -9.55 -19.80
C ILE A 121 -8.75 -10.52 -19.69
N LYS A 122 -9.17 -11.15 -20.80
CA LYS A 122 -10.22 -12.17 -20.77
C LYS A 122 -9.81 -13.43 -20.01
N GLN A 123 -8.53 -13.82 -20.09
CA GLN A 123 -7.98 -14.96 -19.35
C GLN A 123 -7.83 -14.64 -17.86
N ASP A 124 -7.35 -13.46 -17.53
CA ASP A 124 -7.17 -13.00 -16.14
C ASP A 124 -7.60 -11.52 -16.00
N PRO A 125 -8.83 -11.25 -15.57
CA PRO A 125 -9.32 -9.90 -15.33
C PRO A 125 -8.51 -9.09 -14.30
N ASN A 126 -7.65 -9.73 -13.50
CA ASN A 126 -6.77 -9.05 -12.54
C ASN A 126 -5.84 -8.04 -13.21
N TYR A 127 -5.51 -8.24 -14.50
CA TYR A 127 -4.71 -7.26 -15.25
C TYR A 127 -5.33 -5.86 -15.30
N LEU A 128 -6.66 -5.74 -15.26
CA LEU A 128 -7.33 -4.43 -15.20
C LEU A 128 -7.00 -3.67 -13.92
N ILE A 129 -6.85 -4.40 -12.81
CA ILE A 129 -6.54 -3.81 -11.50
C ILE A 129 -5.06 -3.45 -11.37
N LEU A 130 -4.19 -4.08 -12.13
CA LEU A 130 -2.75 -3.91 -12.03
C LEU A 130 -2.17 -2.94 -13.07
N ALA A 131 -2.99 -2.27 -13.88
CA ALA A 131 -2.55 -1.29 -14.86
C ALA A 131 -2.90 0.14 -14.45
N LYS A 132 -2.02 1.11 -14.77
CA LYS A 132 -2.22 2.53 -14.51
C LYS A 132 -1.38 3.38 -15.46
N GLU A 133 -1.87 4.55 -15.86
CA GLU A 133 -1.08 5.47 -16.69
C GLU A 133 0.25 5.87 -16.03
N ASP A 134 1.30 6.05 -16.82
CA ASP A 134 2.66 6.32 -16.35
C ASP A 134 2.81 7.69 -15.65
N SER A 135 1.87 8.59 -15.89
CA SER A 135 1.72 9.83 -15.13
C SER A 135 1.61 9.61 -13.62
N TYR A 136 1.25 8.40 -13.18
CA TYR A 136 1.13 7.99 -11.77
C TYR A 136 2.34 7.19 -11.26
N LYS A 137 3.39 6.97 -12.08
CA LYS A 137 4.51 6.08 -11.73
C LYS A 137 5.26 6.45 -10.45
N ASN A 138 5.27 7.75 -10.08
CA ASN A 138 5.88 8.23 -8.84
C ASN A 138 5.21 7.66 -7.59
N GLN A 139 3.96 7.19 -7.69
CA GLN A 139 3.25 6.57 -6.56
C GLN A 139 3.81 5.20 -6.20
N LYS A 140 4.57 4.52 -7.08
CA LYS A 140 5.14 3.18 -6.84
C LYS A 140 4.13 2.24 -6.20
N GLU A 141 2.92 2.23 -6.75
CA GLU A 141 1.76 1.60 -6.13
C GLU A 141 1.87 0.07 -6.16
N PHE A 142 1.50 -0.53 -5.05
CA PHE A 142 1.29 -1.96 -4.90
C PHE A 142 -0.14 -2.19 -4.40
N ARG A 143 -0.86 -3.08 -5.01
CA ARG A 143 -2.26 -3.39 -4.66
C ARG A 143 -2.39 -4.76 -4.02
N ILE A 144 -3.21 -4.81 -2.98
CA ILE A 144 -3.83 -6.04 -2.49
C ILE A 144 -5.30 -5.93 -2.84
N PHE A 145 -5.85 -6.93 -3.51
CA PHE A 145 -7.21 -6.85 -4.01
C PHE A 145 -7.90 -8.21 -4.04
N VAL A 146 -9.21 -8.18 -4.14
CA VAL A 146 -10.07 -9.35 -4.16
C VAL A 146 -11.37 -9.03 -4.87
N GLY A 147 -12.03 -10.04 -5.40
CA GLY A 147 -13.29 -9.88 -6.12
C GLY A 147 -13.11 -9.81 -7.62
N GLY A 148 -13.97 -9.07 -8.29
CA GLY A 148 -14.09 -8.95 -9.74
C GLY A 148 -15.39 -9.51 -10.26
N PRO A 149 -15.64 -9.39 -11.58
CA PRO A 149 -16.95 -9.67 -12.18
C PRO A 149 -17.46 -11.10 -11.96
N ASN A 150 -16.57 -12.06 -11.69
CA ASN A 150 -16.90 -13.47 -11.57
C ASN A 150 -16.71 -14.04 -10.15
N ASN A 151 -16.36 -13.23 -9.16
CA ASN A 151 -16.06 -13.70 -7.82
C ASN A 151 -17.03 -13.13 -6.77
N SER A 152 -17.86 -13.98 -6.19
CA SER A 152 -18.56 -13.67 -4.94
C SER A 152 -17.59 -13.88 -3.78
N PHE A 153 -17.24 -12.82 -3.07
CA PHE A 153 -16.27 -12.89 -1.98
C PHE A 153 -16.96 -12.78 -0.61
N SER A 154 -17.09 -13.90 0.07
CA SER A 154 -17.78 -14.01 1.36
C SER A 154 -16.87 -13.81 2.59
N SER A 155 -15.54 -13.80 2.44
CA SER A 155 -14.63 -13.85 3.60
C SER A 155 -14.13 -12.49 4.11
N ILE A 156 -14.51 -11.37 3.45
CA ILE A 156 -14.20 -10.02 3.95
C ILE A 156 -15.48 -9.33 4.38
N GLU A 157 -15.81 -9.48 5.64
CA GLU A 157 -16.98 -8.86 6.24
C GLU A 157 -16.79 -7.34 6.31
N GLY A 158 -17.70 -6.56 5.72
CA GLY A 158 -17.72 -5.10 5.80
C GLY A 158 -16.49 -4.40 5.19
N ASN A 159 -15.85 -4.96 4.14
CA ASN A 159 -14.64 -4.41 3.52
C ASN A 159 -13.41 -4.32 4.44
N ILE A 160 -13.38 -5.07 5.54
CA ILE A 160 -12.27 -5.05 6.50
C ILE A 160 -11.69 -6.44 6.65
N LEU A 161 -10.40 -6.59 6.31
CA LEU A 161 -9.62 -7.78 6.59
C LEU A 161 -8.95 -7.63 7.95
N LYS A 162 -9.29 -8.51 8.89
CA LYS A 162 -8.70 -8.54 10.23
C LYS A 162 -7.54 -9.53 10.27
N ILE A 163 -6.34 -9.06 10.59
CA ILE A 163 -5.13 -9.87 10.67
C ILE A 163 -4.66 -9.90 12.12
N ASN A 164 -4.51 -11.12 12.67
CA ASN A 164 -3.85 -11.29 13.94
C ASN A 164 -2.33 -11.23 13.72
N TRP A 165 -1.69 -10.24 14.34
CA TRP A 165 -0.25 -10.01 14.19
C TRP A 165 0.35 -9.66 15.53
N LYS A 166 1.26 -10.50 16.03
CA LYS A 166 1.89 -10.35 17.34
C LYS A 166 3.33 -9.81 17.28
N LYS A 167 3.73 -9.19 16.16
CA LYS A 167 5.08 -8.63 16.01
C LYS A 167 5.04 -7.12 15.84
N SER A 168 6.16 -6.46 16.15
CA SER A 168 6.30 -5.02 15.98
C SER A 168 6.13 -4.59 14.53
N ILE A 169 5.44 -3.50 14.33
CA ILE A 169 5.24 -2.82 13.06
C ILE A 169 5.65 -1.36 13.24
N SER A 170 6.33 -0.81 12.24
CA SER A 170 6.65 0.61 12.24
C SER A 170 5.43 1.44 11.86
N PHE A 171 5.19 2.48 12.64
CA PHE A 171 4.06 3.36 12.50
C PHE A 171 4.43 4.78 12.91
N GLY A 172 3.85 5.78 12.27
CA GLY A 172 4.00 7.17 12.63
C GLY A 172 2.75 7.99 12.37
N THR A 173 2.57 9.05 13.16
CA THR A 173 1.45 9.99 13.03
C THR A 173 1.77 11.16 12.10
N ASN A 174 3.05 11.37 11.78
CA ASN A 174 3.53 12.43 10.90
C ASN A 174 4.69 11.95 10.02
N PHE A 175 4.98 12.71 8.98
CA PHE A 175 5.98 12.37 7.98
C PHE A 175 7.41 12.53 8.50
N ASN A 176 7.67 13.47 9.42
CA ASN A 176 8.99 13.69 10.02
C ASN A 176 9.51 12.43 10.74
N LYS A 177 8.63 11.59 11.28
CA LYS A 177 9.01 10.30 11.88
C LYS A 177 9.47 9.29 10.83
N LEU A 178 8.87 9.30 9.65
CA LEU A 178 9.27 8.44 8.54
C LEU A 178 10.67 8.84 8.03
N GLU A 179 10.95 10.13 7.89
CA GLU A 179 12.26 10.66 7.46
C GLU A 179 13.39 10.28 8.41
N LYS A 180 13.13 10.28 9.70
CA LYS A 180 14.13 9.97 10.75
C LYS A 180 14.29 8.48 11.03
N MET A 181 13.45 7.64 10.43
CA MET A 181 13.41 6.22 10.73
C MET A 181 14.57 5.47 10.09
N THR A 182 15.21 4.58 10.84
CA THR A 182 16.14 3.58 10.33
C THR A 182 15.40 2.25 10.15
N LEU A 183 15.51 1.66 8.97
CA LEU A 183 14.86 0.40 8.64
C LEU A 183 15.62 -0.75 9.31
N ASN A 184 14.95 -1.55 10.12
CA ASN A 184 15.55 -2.73 10.73
C ASN A 184 15.82 -3.82 9.67
N ALA A 185 16.83 -4.67 9.91
CA ALA A 185 17.21 -5.78 9.02
C ALA A 185 16.05 -6.77 8.73
N ASN A 186 15.03 -6.81 9.59
CA ASN A 186 13.84 -7.67 9.44
C ASN A 186 12.88 -7.21 8.33
N TYR A 187 13.16 -6.07 7.66
CA TYR A 187 12.37 -5.56 6.54
C TYR A 187 12.94 -5.94 5.16
N ARG A 188 13.96 -6.81 5.12
CA ARG A 188 14.50 -7.39 3.88
C ARG A 188 13.63 -8.52 3.32
#